data_c5d40666478b460dd0db9aaf99244929
#
_entry.id   c5d40666478b460dd0db9aaf99244929
#
_cell.length_a   1.000
_cell.length_b   1.000
_cell.length_c   1.000
_cell.angle_alpha   90.00
_cell.angle_beta   90.00
_cell.angle_gamma   90.00
#
_symmetry.space_group_name_H-M   'P 1'
#
loop_
_entity.id
_entity.type
_entity.pdbx_description
1 polymer ?
#
loop_
_entity_poly.entity_id
_entity_poly.type
_entity_poly.pdbx_seq_one_letter_code
_entity_poly.pdbx_strand_id
1 'polypeptide(L)'
;MTARTHRIVVLTAGLRQPSSSRLLADRLASATAEALTGRGRRPEVEIVELREYARELTNHLLTGFPATRLSQLIDRVVATDGLLVISPIFSGSYSGLFKTFFDVLEPEVLAGKPVLLGATGGTARHSLALEYALRPLFSYLRSVVVPTAVFAAPEDWGSDAQLSARVARAAEELADLVRPRSVPTARVDHATEEFENELVPFERLLAGQPSRATATGAPTLSGPRSEQTRFSSASDEGRPSLSAREQRMTTSGDQ
;
A
#
# COMPACT_ATOMS: atom_id res chain seq x y z
N MET A 1 3.37 30.98 -24.08
CA MET A 1 2.84 29.71 -23.52
C MET A 1 3.32 29.64 -22.08
N THR A 2 2.45 29.79 -21.08
CA THR A 2 2.78 29.66 -19.67
C THR A 2 3.12 28.19 -19.38
N ALA A 3 4.34 27.93 -18.92
CA ALA A 3 4.75 26.58 -18.53
C ALA A 3 3.79 26.08 -17.43
N ARG A 4 3.15 24.94 -17.68
CA ARG A 4 2.21 24.33 -16.74
C ARG A 4 2.96 23.90 -15.47
N THR A 5 2.44 24.25 -14.30
CA THR A 5 2.99 23.85 -13.01
C THR A 5 2.70 22.37 -12.76
N HIS A 6 3.71 21.64 -12.28
CA HIS A 6 3.57 20.24 -11.85
C HIS A 6 3.52 20.20 -10.34
N ARG A 7 2.41 19.71 -9.79
CA ARG A 7 2.17 19.64 -8.35
C ARG A 7 2.66 18.32 -7.81
N ILE A 8 3.49 18.40 -6.79
CA ILE A 8 4.04 17.26 -6.07
C ILE A 8 3.68 17.40 -4.60
N VAL A 9 3.03 16.40 -4.04
CA VAL A 9 2.77 16.32 -2.61
C VAL A 9 3.70 15.29 -1.98
N VAL A 10 4.29 15.65 -0.85
CA VAL A 10 5.17 14.81 -0.05
C VAL A 10 4.51 14.56 1.30
N LEU A 11 4.11 13.32 1.56
CA LEU A 11 3.52 12.91 2.83
C LEU A 11 4.57 12.27 3.72
N THR A 12 4.75 12.75 4.94
CA THR A 12 5.64 12.13 5.91
C THR A 12 4.90 11.80 7.20
N ALA A 13 5.10 10.57 7.69
CA ALA A 13 4.45 10.05 8.90
C ALA A 13 5.39 9.99 10.12
N GLY A 14 6.47 10.79 10.13
CA GLY A 14 7.34 10.93 11.30
C GLY A 14 6.60 11.51 12.50
N LEU A 15 6.78 10.91 13.69
CA LEU A 15 6.05 11.33 14.89
C LEU A 15 6.84 12.32 15.77
N ARG A 16 8.17 12.26 15.72
CA ARG A 16 9.04 13.05 16.60
C ARG A 16 9.53 14.33 15.92
N GLN A 17 10.03 15.27 16.73
CA GLN A 17 10.78 16.45 16.31
C GLN A 17 12.11 16.47 17.09
N PRO A 18 13.26 16.47 16.39
CA PRO A 18 13.42 16.34 14.94
C PRO A 18 13.01 14.96 14.41
N SER A 19 12.68 14.85 13.11
CA SER A 19 12.21 13.64 12.46
C SER A 19 13.14 13.25 11.30
N SER A 20 13.71 12.03 11.36
CA SER A 20 14.48 11.47 10.24
C SER A 20 13.63 11.31 8.99
N SER A 21 12.33 10.95 9.16
CA SER A 21 11.40 10.84 8.03
C SER A 21 11.17 12.20 7.37
N ARG A 22 11.11 13.30 8.14
CA ARG A 22 11.01 14.64 7.59
C ARG A 22 12.31 15.03 6.86
N LEU A 23 13.47 14.72 7.41
CA LEU A 23 14.76 14.97 6.75
C LEU A 23 14.88 14.22 5.41
N LEU A 24 14.41 12.95 5.36
CA LEU A 24 14.35 12.20 4.10
C LEU A 24 13.36 12.83 3.11
N ALA A 25 12.20 13.27 3.60
CA ALA A 25 11.19 13.96 2.79
C ALA A 25 11.75 15.24 2.16
N ASP A 26 12.48 16.05 2.92
CA ASP A 26 13.13 17.28 2.42
C ASP A 26 14.15 16.98 1.31
N ARG A 27 15.00 15.96 1.48
CA ARG A 27 15.99 15.54 0.46
C ARG A 27 15.30 15.03 -0.82
N LEU A 28 14.28 14.19 -0.69
CA LEU A 28 13.54 13.65 -1.83
C LEU A 28 12.75 14.75 -2.55
N ALA A 29 12.16 15.69 -1.81
CA ALA A 29 11.45 16.85 -2.36
C ALA A 29 12.39 17.73 -3.20
N SER A 30 13.58 18.08 -2.66
CA SER A 30 14.59 18.88 -3.37
C SER A 30 15.06 18.18 -4.65
N ALA A 31 15.46 16.92 -4.55
CA ALA A 31 15.92 16.16 -5.72
C ALA A 31 14.83 16.02 -6.80
N THR A 32 13.55 15.82 -6.39
CA THR A 32 12.43 15.76 -7.32
C THR A 32 12.19 17.10 -8.02
N ALA A 33 12.29 18.21 -7.28
CA ALA A 33 12.15 19.54 -7.86
C ALA A 33 13.28 19.83 -8.86
N GLU A 34 14.51 19.45 -8.53
CA GLU A 34 15.68 19.58 -9.42
C GLU A 34 15.51 18.74 -10.70
N ALA A 35 15.10 17.46 -10.55
CA ALA A 35 14.87 16.56 -11.67
C ALA A 35 13.77 17.05 -12.62
N LEU A 36 12.68 17.61 -12.08
CA LEU A 36 11.60 18.21 -12.89
C LEU A 36 12.08 19.50 -13.59
N THR A 37 12.83 20.35 -12.87
CA THR A 37 13.38 21.59 -13.42
C THR A 37 14.36 21.30 -14.55
N GLY A 38 15.23 20.29 -14.40
CA GLY A 38 16.14 19.83 -15.44
C GLY A 38 15.44 19.36 -16.72
N ARG A 39 14.17 18.97 -16.62
CA ARG A 39 13.28 18.63 -17.77
C ARG A 39 12.47 19.81 -18.31
N GLY A 40 12.81 21.04 -17.89
CA GLY A 40 12.09 22.25 -18.28
C GLY A 40 10.68 22.37 -17.70
N ARG A 41 10.39 21.62 -16.62
CA ARG A 41 9.09 21.65 -15.92
C ARG A 41 9.16 22.60 -14.72
N ARG A 42 8.02 23.17 -14.35
CA ARG A 42 7.91 24.03 -13.16
C ARG A 42 7.31 23.23 -12.01
N PRO A 43 8.11 22.76 -11.03
CA PRO A 43 7.59 22.03 -9.87
C PRO A 43 6.97 22.97 -8.84
N GLU A 44 5.88 22.52 -8.22
CA GLU A 44 5.32 23.05 -6.98
C GLU A 44 5.29 21.90 -5.99
N VAL A 45 6.14 21.96 -4.97
CA VAL A 45 6.31 20.86 -4.00
C VAL A 45 5.79 21.28 -2.65
N GLU A 46 4.84 20.53 -2.12
CA GLU A 46 4.26 20.71 -0.78
C GLU A 46 4.64 19.52 0.11
N ILE A 47 5.20 19.80 1.30
CA ILE A 47 5.51 18.76 2.29
C ILE A 47 4.50 18.83 3.43
N VAL A 48 3.83 17.71 3.69
CA VAL A 48 2.80 17.55 4.71
C VAL A 48 3.23 16.54 5.77
N GLU A 49 3.18 16.93 7.02
CA GLU A 49 3.44 16.06 8.17
C GLU A 49 2.11 15.47 8.68
N LEU A 50 1.87 14.18 8.44
CA LEU A 50 0.62 13.52 8.82
C LEU A 50 0.32 13.57 10.32
N ARG A 51 1.34 13.71 11.18
CA ARG A 51 1.16 13.86 12.64
C ARG A 51 0.30 15.07 13.01
N GLU A 52 0.27 16.12 12.17
CA GLU A 52 -0.54 17.29 12.39
C GLU A 52 -2.04 17.04 12.14
N TYR A 53 -2.37 15.97 11.46
CA TYR A 53 -3.71 15.50 11.13
C TYR A 53 -4.14 14.26 11.92
N ALA A 54 -3.33 13.79 12.88
CA ALA A 54 -3.54 12.51 13.54
C ALA A 54 -4.92 12.39 14.21
N ARG A 55 -5.40 13.44 14.86
CA ARG A 55 -6.73 13.47 15.51
C ARG A 55 -7.85 13.47 14.48
N GLU A 56 -7.71 14.26 13.42
CA GLU A 56 -8.70 14.36 12.34
C GLU A 56 -8.79 13.04 11.56
N LEU A 57 -7.66 12.38 11.34
CA LEU A 57 -7.58 11.04 10.72
C LEU A 57 -8.30 9.99 11.58
N THR A 58 -8.04 9.98 12.88
CA THR A 58 -8.71 9.05 13.81
C THR A 58 -10.22 9.32 13.84
N ASN A 59 -10.64 10.57 13.90
CA ASN A 59 -12.05 10.93 13.88
C ASN A 59 -12.71 10.51 12.56
N HIS A 60 -12.07 10.76 11.42
CA HIS A 60 -12.59 10.33 10.11
C HIS A 60 -12.72 8.81 10.02
N LEU A 61 -11.71 8.05 10.48
CA LEU A 61 -11.77 6.60 10.49
C LEU A 61 -12.97 6.05 11.29
N LEU A 62 -13.34 6.74 12.40
CA LEU A 62 -14.44 6.33 13.27
C LEU A 62 -15.82 6.80 12.79
N THR A 63 -15.89 7.97 12.17
CA THR A 63 -17.17 8.64 11.83
C THR A 63 -17.53 8.56 10.36
N GLY A 64 -16.55 8.27 9.47
CA GLY A 64 -16.72 8.32 8.02
C GLY A 64 -16.72 9.75 7.44
N PHE A 65 -16.55 10.80 8.27
CA PHE A 65 -16.61 12.19 7.82
C PHE A 65 -15.31 12.92 8.11
N PRO A 66 -14.61 13.47 7.08
CA PRO A 66 -13.39 14.26 7.29
C PRO A 66 -13.72 15.66 7.81
N ALA A 67 -12.91 16.16 8.74
CA ALA A 67 -12.91 17.59 9.06
C ALA A 67 -12.43 18.39 7.84
N THR A 68 -12.86 19.65 7.73
CA THR A 68 -12.56 20.52 6.57
C THR A 68 -11.06 20.55 6.21
N ARG A 69 -10.18 20.67 7.21
CA ARG A 69 -8.73 20.72 6.99
C ARG A 69 -8.19 19.40 6.40
N LEU A 70 -8.69 18.25 6.87
CA LEU A 70 -8.33 16.95 6.34
C LEU A 70 -8.89 16.73 4.93
N SER A 71 -10.15 17.12 4.68
CA SER A 71 -10.75 17.07 3.33
C SER A 71 -9.92 17.84 2.32
N GLN A 72 -9.50 19.07 2.66
CA GLN A 72 -8.63 19.87 1.79
C GLN A 72 -7.28 19.21 1.53
N LEU A 73 -6.70 18.51 2.51
CA LEU A 73 -5.47 17.73 2.27
C LEU A 73 -5.73 16.57 1.30
N ILE A 74 -6.80 15.82 1.51
CA ILE A 74 -7.18 14.72 0.62
C ILE A 74 -7.35 15.24 -0.81
N ASP A 75 -8.07 16.33 -1.01
CA ASP A 75 -8.27 16.96 -2.32
C ASP A 75 -6.94 17.32 -3.00
N ARG A 76 -5.97 17.88 -2.25
CA ARG A 76 -4.63 18.18 -2.77
C ARG A 76 -3.89 16.92 -3.17
N VAL A 77 -3.95 15.86 -2.37
CA VAL A 77 -3.33 14.56 -2.69
C VAL A 77 -3.97 13.92 -3.92
N VAL A 78 -5.28 14.01 -4.05
CA VAL A 78 -6.01 13.52 -5.23
C VAL A 78 -5.64 14.32 -6.48
N ALA A 79 -5.50 15.64 -6.38
CA ALA A 79 -5.19 16.53 -7.50
C ALA A 79 -3.71 16.57 -7.89
N THR A 80 -2.80 16.01 -7.09
CA THR A 80 -1.35 16.07 -7.35
C THR A 80 -0.93 15.24 -8.58
N ASP A 81 0.09 15.68 -9.31
CA ASP A 81 0.65 14.98 -10.47
C ASP A 81 1.60 13.84 -10.09
N GLY A 82 2.20 13.92 -8.89
CA GLY A 82 3.07 12.89 -8.32
C GLY A 82 3.06 12.94 -6.80
N LEU A 83 3.30 11.81 -6.18
CA LEU A 83 3.24 11.66 -4.72
C LEU A 83 4.54 11.05 -4.18
N LEU A 84 5.12 11.65 -3.16
CA LEU A 84 6.18 11.05 -2.37
C LEU A 84 5.61 10.66 -1.01
N VAL A 85 5.89 9.45 -0.55
CA VAL A 85 5.36 8.96 0.72
C VAL A 85 6.46 8.40 1.58
N ILE A 86 6.61 8.93 2.79
CA ILE A 86 7.68 8.58 3.69
C ILE A 86 7.13 8.13 5.04
N SER A 87 7.45 6.90 5.43
CA SER A 87 7.07 6.32 6.72
C SER A 87 8.27 5.93 7.55
N PRO A 88 8.27 6.21 8.86
CA PRO A 88 9.16 5.48 9.76
C PRO A 88 8.70 4.02 9.84
N ILE A 89 9.67 3.10 10.00
CA ILE A 89 9.38 1.68 10.22
C ILE A 89 9.25 1.43 11.71
N PHE A 90 8.06 1.03 12.13
CA PHE A 90 7.74 0.61 13.49
C PHE A 90 7.24 -0.83 13.48
N SER A 91 7.77 -1.65 14.40
CA SER A 91 7.34 -3.06 14.52
C SER A 91 7.38 -3.83 13.18
N GLY A 92 8.42 -3.58 12.37
CA GLY A 92 8.64 -4.29 11.11
C GLY A 92 7.85 -3.78 9.89
N SER A 93 7.02 -2.74 10.04
CA SER A 93 6.18 -2.20 8.95
C SER A 93 6.10 -0.67 9.00
N TYR A 94 5.34 -0.08 8.08
CA TYR A 94 5.02 1.35 8.12
C TYR A 94 4.26 1.72 9.40
N SER A 95 4.29 3.01 9.79
CA SER A 95 3.59 3.48 10.99
C SER A 95 2.07 3.38 10.84
N GLY A 96 1.36 3.16 11.97
CA GLY A 96 -0.10 3.15 11.98
C GLY A 96 -0.71 4.44 11.44
N LEU A 97 -0.13 5.60 11.79
CA LEU A 97 -0.57 6.88 11.26
C LEU A 97 -0.47 6.97 9.72
N PHE A 98 0.60 6.40 9.15
CA PHE A 98 0.75 6.29 7.71
C PHE A 98 -0.41 5.51 7.10
N LYS A 99 -0.68 4.31 7.64
CA LYS A 99 -1.77 3.45 7.16
C LYS A 99 -3.13 4.14 7.29
N THR A 100 -3.41 4.75 8.43
CA THR A 100 -4.68 5.45 8.69
C THR A 100 -5.00 6.49 7.61
N PHE A 101 -3.98 7.23 7.11
CA PHE A 101 -4.22 8.20 6.04
C PHE A 101 -4.71 7.52 4.74
N PHE A 102 -4.13 6.38 4.37
CA PHE A 102 -4.53 5.67 3.15
C PHE A 102 -5.82 4.87 3.33
N ASP A 103 -6.18 4.51 4.56
CA ASP A 103 -7.43 3.79 4.85
C ASP A 103 -8.69 4.67 4.79
N VAL A 104 -8.53 5.97 4.93
CA VAL A 104 -9.65 6.92 4.85
C VAL A 104 -9.83 7.52 3.45
N LEU A 105 -9.02 7.12 2.47
CA LEU A 105 -9.16 7.56 1.09
C LEU A 105 -10.25 6.74 0.37
N GLU A 106 -11.01 7.42 -0.47
CA GLU A 106 -11.94 6.75 -1.38
C GLU A 106 -11.22 5.77 -2.32
N PRO A 107 -11.85 4.67 -2.70
CA PRO A 107 -11.29 3.71 -3.62
C PRO A 107 -10.79 4.38 -4.92
N GLU A 108 -9.69 3.88 -5.45
CA GLU A 108 -9.13 4.25 -6.76
C GLU A 108 -8.64 5.70 -6.92
N VAL A 109 -8.75 6.57 -5.92
CA VAL A 109 -8.28 7.99 -6.04
C VAL A 109 -6.79 8.11 -6.36
N LEU A 110 -5.99 7.07 -6.06
CA LEU A 110 -4.58 6.99 -6.37
C LEU A 110 -4.27 6.15 -7.61
N ALA A 111 -5.28 5.63 -8.31
CA ALA A 111 -5.07 4.78 -9.48
C ALA A 111 -4.25 5.50 -10.57
N GLY A 112 -3.19 4.84 -11.04
CA GLY A 112 -2.26 5.37 -12.04
C GLY A 112 -1.44 6.58 -11.58
N LYS A 113 -1.46 6.96 -10.29
CA LYS A 113 -0.67 8.06 -9.76
C LYS A 113 0.80 7.63 -9.59
N PRO A 114 1.76 8.39 -10.14
CA PRO A 114 3.18 8.15 -9.87
C PRO A 114 3.51 8.32 -8.40
N VAL A 115 4.15 7.31 -7.80
CA VAL A 115 4.48 7.31 -6.36
C VAL A 115 5.93 6.92 -6.13
N LEU A 116 6.65 7.70 -5.32
CA LEU A 116 7.98 7.40 -4.80
C LEU A 116 7.88 7.00 -3.33
N LEU A 117 8.42 5.84 -2.99
CA LEU A 117 8.42 5.31 -1.62
C LEU A 117 9.70 5.65 -0.88
N GLY A 118 9.55 6.19 0.33
CA GLY A 118 10.62 6.41 1.28
C GLY A 118 10.33 5.75 2.63
N ALA A 119 11.37 5.30 3.31
CA ALA A 119 11.24 4.84 4.68
C ALA A 119 12.48 5.16 5.50
N THR A 120 12.28 5.33 6.81
CA THR A 120 13.37 5.48 7.78
C THR A 120 13.24 4.44 8.88
N GLY A 121 14.36 3.94 9.36
CA GLY A 121 14.37 2.98 10.46
C GLY A 121 15.61 3.13 11.34
N GLY A 122 15.61 2.51 12.50
CA GLY A 122 16.73 2.50 13.43
C GLY A 122 17.93 1.68 12.98
N THR A 123 17.79 0.90 11.90
CA THR A 123 18.83 0.03 11.33
C THR A 123 18.51 -0.32 9.89
N ALA A 124 19.52 -0.51 9.05
CA ALA A 124 19.39 -0.93 7.65
C ALA A 124 18.69 -2.30 7.48
N ARG A 125 18.63 -3.12 8.53
CA ARG A 125 17.94 -4.42 8.52
C ARG A 125 16.44 -4.32 8.19
N HIS A 126 15.83 -3.16 8.40
CA HIS A 126 14.42 -2.91 8.09
C HIS A 126 14.16 -2.42 6.66
N SER A 127 15.18 -2.32 5.81
CA SER A 127 15.06 -1.79 4.44
C SER A 127 14.05 -2.55 3.57
N LEU A 128 13.93 -3.86 3.78
CA LEU A 128 12.98 -4.70 3.05
C LEU A 128 11.50 -4.36 3.34
N ALA A 129 11.20 -3.58 4.39
CA ALA A 129 9.84 -3.10 4.64
C ALA A 129 9.30 -2.25 3.47
N LEU A 130 10.17 -1.60 2.69
CA LEU A 130 9.77 -0.92 1.46
C LEU A 130 9.13 -1.88 0.46
N GLU A 131 9.73 -3.06 0.25
CA GLU A 131 9.27 -4.03 -0.76
C GLU A 131 8.14 -4.92 -0.25
N TYR A 132 8.15 -5.32 1.03
CA TYR A 132 7.18 -6.26 1.58
C TYR A 132 5.98 -5.62 2.29
N ALA A 133 6.04 -4.32 2.59
CA ALA A 133 4.94 -3.62 3.23
C ALA A 133 4.45 -2.41 2.41
N LEU A 134 5.34 -1.45 2.08
CA LEU A 134 4.91 -0.23 1.40
C LEU A 134 4.50 -0.49 -0.06
N ARG A 135 5.33 -1.16 -0.85
CA ARG A 135 5.04 -1.43 -2.26
C ARG A 135 3.75 -2.20 -2.48
N PRO A 136 3.44 -3.29 -1.72
CA PRO A 136 2.15 -3.98 -1.83
C PRO A 136 0.95 -3.07 -1.53
N LEU A 137 1.04 -2.17 -0.54
CA LEU A 137 -0.02 -1.20 -0.25
C LEU A 137 -0.32 -0.32 -1.47
N PHE A 138 0.71 0.25 -2.10
CA PHE A 138 0.51 1.12 -3.26
C PHE A 138 0.14 0.36 -4.53
N SER A 139 0.53 -0.90 -4.65
CA SER A 139 0.04 -1.81 -5.69
C SER A 139 -1.46 -2.08 -5.52
N TYR A 140 -1.92 -2.32 -4.29
CA TYR A 140 -3.34 -2.46 -3.98
C TYR A 140 -4.13 -1.18 -4.33
N LEU A 141 -3.57 0.00 -4.04
CA LEU A 141 -4.14 1.30 -4.38
C LEU A 141 -3.99 1.64 -5.88
N ARG A 142 -3.52 0.70 -6.70
CA ARG A 142 -3.32 0.84 -8.17
C ARG A 142 -2.44 2.01 -8.59
N SER A 143 -1.54 2.45 -7.72
CA SER A 143 -0.55 3.49 -8.02
C SER A 143 0.58 2.95 -8.89
N VAL A 144 1.25 3.85 -9.63
CA VAL A 144 2.45 3.52 -10.39
C VAL A 144 3.67 3.83 -9.53
N VAL A 145 4.18 2.82 -8.83
CA VAL A 145 5.33 2.99 -7.94
C VAL A 145 6.64 2.96 -8.74
N VAL A 146 7.50 3.96 -8.54
CA VAL A 146 8.84 3.98 -9.18
C VAL A 146 9.68 2.78 -8.73
N PRO A 147 10.59 2.27 -9.59
CA PRO A 147 11.43 1.12 -9.26
C PRO A 147 12.27 1.33 -8.01
N THR A 148 12.93 2.50 -7.89
CA THR A 148 13.83 2.80 -6.77
C THR A 148 13.05 3.35 -5.58
N ALA A 149 12.97 2.57 -4.49
CA ALA A 149 12.53 3.04 -3.19
C ALA A 149 13.74 3.44 -2.32
N VAL A 150 13.57 4.42 -1.43
CA VAL A 150 14.68 4.97 -0.65
C VAL A 150 14.50 4.69 0.84
N PHE A 151 15.40 3.87 1.40
CA PHE A 151 15.52 3.65 2.85
C PHE A 151 16.68 4.46 3.41
N ALA A 152 16.47 5.07 4.58
CA ALA A 152 17.52 5.74 5.33
C ALA A 152 17.57 5.25 6.79
N ALA A 153 18.72 4.74 7.19
CA ALA A 153 19.07 4.36 8.55
C ALA A 153 20.02 5.39 9.16
N PRO A 154 20.29 5.38 10.48
CA PRO A 154 21.19 6.34 11.12
C PRO A 154 22.57 6.44 10.48
N GLU A 155 23.13 5.32 10.05
CA GLU A 155 24.43 5.22 9.39
C GLU A 155 24.46 5.90 8.01
N ASP A 156 23.34 5.99 7.32
CA ASP A 156 23.25 6.61 5.99
C ASP A 156 23.42 8.15 6.07
N TRP A 157 23.15 8.76 7.22
CA TRP A 157 23.26 10.22 7.39
C TRP A 157 24.69 10.71 7.49
N GLY A 158 25.64 9.82 7.87
CA GLY A 158 27.07 10.12 8.00
C GLY A 158 27.88 9.92 6.71
N SER A 159 27.40 9.10 5.77
CA SER A 159 28.04 8.82 4.47
C SER A 159 27.11 9.23 3.33
N ASP A 160 27.12 10.52 3.01
CA ASP A 160 26.11 11.17 2.16
C ASP A 160 26.03 10.65 0.71
N ALA A 161 27.14 10.10 0.18
CA ALA A 161 27.21 9.77 -1.26
C ALA A 161 26.24 8.66 -1.70
N GLN A 162 26.09 7.59 -0.91
CA GLN A 162 25.22 6.47 -1.31
C GLN A 162 23.73 6.80 -1.17
N LEU A 163 23.35 7.48 -0.09
CA LEU A 163 21.97 7.93 0.10
C LEU A 163 21.61 8.95 -0.97
N SER A 164 22.48 9.93 -1.23
CA SER A 164 22.25 10.95 -2.26
C SER A 164 22.09 10.36 -3.66
N ALA A 165 22.90 9.34 -4.03
CA ALA A 165 22.76 8.66 -5.31
C ALA A 165 21.42 7.91 -5.44
N ARG A 166 20.94 7.26 -4.36
CA ARG A 166 19.62 6.62 -4.35
C ARG A 166 18.49 7.63 -4.46
N VAL A 167 18.58 8.73 -3.71
CA VAL A 167 17.62 9.84 -3.73
C VAL A 167 17.53 10.44 -5.13
N ALA A 168 18.66 10.75 -5.76
CA ALA A 168 18.71 11.31 -7.10
C ALA A 168 18.06 10.36 -8.13
N ARG A 169 18.41 9.06 -8.11
CA ARG A 169 17.83 8.06 -9.01
C ARG A 169 16.32 7.98 -8.86
N ALA A 170 15.83 7.86 -7.64
CA ALA A 170 14.39 7.77 -7.39
C ALA A 170 13.63 9.02 -7.85
N ALA A 171 14.23 10.20 -7.66
CA ALA A 171 13.67 11.47 -8.11
C ALA A 171 13.61 11.56 -9.65
N GLU A 172 14.65 11.12 -10.35
CA GLU A 172 14.67 11.04 -11.81
C GLU A 172 13.59 10.10 -12.34
N GLU A 173 13.45 8.90 -11.77
CA GLU A 173 12.41 7.93 -12.12
C GLU A 173 11.01 8.51 -11.93
N LEU A 174 10.76 9.22 -10.81
CA LEU A 174 9.48 9.88 -10.58
C LEU A 174 9.25 11.00 -11.61
N ALA A 175 10.26 11.83 -11.86
CA ALA A 175 10.16 12.92 -12.82
C ALA A 175 9.84 12.42 -14.24
N ASP A 176 10.27 11.23 -14.64
CA ASP A 176 9.92 10.62 -15.93
C ASP A 176 8.44 10.23 -16.01
N LEU A 177 7.85 9.80 -14.90
CA LEU A 177 6.46 9.37 -14.83
C LEU A 177 5.47 10.52 -14.61
N VAL A 178 5.91 11.61 -13.95
CA VAL A 178 5.04 12.77 -13.68
C VAL A 178 4.65 13.43 -15.00
N ARG A 179 3.39 13.29 -15.38
CA ARG A 179 2.79 13.95 -16.54
C ARG A 179 1.64 14.83 -16.06
N PRO A 180 1.37 15.97 -16.74
CA PRO A 180 0.20 16.75 -16.40
C PRO A 180 -1.04 15.86 -16.52
N ARG A 181 -1.72 15.59 -15.41
CA ARG A 181 -3.02 14.92 -15.47
C ARG A 181 -4.06 15.97 -15.86
N SER A 182 -4.81 15.71 -16.91
CA SER A 182 -6.13 16.30 -17.02
C SER A 182 -6.93 15.77 -15.83
N VAL A 183 -7.43 16.65 -14.96
CA VAL A 183 -8.37 16.25 -13.91
C VAL A 183 -9.45 15.46 -14.61
N PRO A 184 -9.71 14.19 -14.24
CA PRO A 184 -10.84 13.48 -14.82
C PRO A 184 -12.08 14.26 -14.39
N THR A 185 -12.73 14.91 -15.35
CA THR A 185 -14.02 15.59 -15.15
C THR A 185 -15.19 14.60 -15.16
N ALA A 186 -14.90 13.32 -15.13
CA ALA A 186 -15.89 12.28 -14.94
C ALA A 186 -15.54 11.51 -13.67
N ARG A 187 -16.35 11.67 -12.64
CA ARG A 187 -16.68 10.53 -11.81
C ARG A 187 -17.16 9.49 -12.82
N VAL A 188 -16.33 8.49 -13.05
CA VAL A 188 -16.82 7.30 -13.71
C VAL A 188 -17.68 6.66 -12.63
N ASP A 189 -18.98 6.87 -12.73
CA ASP A 189 -19.99 6.10 -12.02
C ASP A 189 -19.85 4.65 -12.52
N HIS A 190 -18.81 3.97 -12.06
CA HIS A 190 -18.59 2.58 -12.32
C HIS A 190 -19.28 1.78 -11.24
N ALA A 191 -20.45 1.25 -11.65
CA ALA A 191 -20.94 -0.05 -11.19
C ALA A 191 -21.12 -0.23 -9.67
N THR A 192 -21.36 0.82 -8.92
CA THR A 192 -21.88 0.64 -7.56
C THR A 192 -23.31 0.10 -7.61
N GLU A 193 -24.07 0.47 -8.64
CA GLU A 193 -25.46 0.00 -8.79
C GLU A 193 -25.59 -1.47 -9.20
N GLU A 194 -24.63 -2.03 -9.97
CA GLU A 194 -24.65 -3.46 -10.32
C GLU A 194 -24.15 -4.34 -9.16
N PHE A 195 -23.20 -3.87 -8.36
CA PHE A 195 -22.71 -4.62 -7.20
C PHE A 195 -23.68 -4.61 -6.02
N GLU A 196 -24.44 -3.54 -5.80
CA GLU A 196 -25.44 -3.48 -4.72
C GLU A 196 -26.63 -4.39 -5.00
N ASN A 197 -26.96 -4.67 -6.27
CA ASN A 197 -28.03 -5.61 -6.64
C ASN A 197 -27.64 -7.10 -6.55
N GLU A 198 -26.35 -7.43 -6.51
CA GLU A 198 -25.85 -8.81 -6.35
C GLU A 198 -25.39 -9.16 -4.92
N LEU A 199 -25.25 -8.18 -4.04
CA LEU A 199 -24.89 -8.45 -2.65
C LEU A 199 -26.07 -9.10 -1.92
N VAL A 200 -25.98 -10.41 -1.72
CA VAL A 200 -26.87 -11.10 -0.78
C VAL A 200 -26.67 -10.48 0.59
N PRO A 201 -27.71 -9.91 1.23
CA PRO A 201 -27.56 -9.33 2.57
C PRO A 201 -26.86 -10.31 3.52
N PHE A 202 -25.91 -9.81 4.28
CA PHE A 202 -25.06 -10.61 5.18
C PHE A 202 -25.90 -11.50 6.12
N GLU A 203 -27.06 -11.03 6.54
CA GLU A 203 -28.04 -11.78 7.33
C GLU A 203 -28.54 -13.06 6.63
N ARG A 204 -28.66 -13.05 5.29
CA ARG A 204 -29.04 -14.24 4.52
C ARG A 204 -27.91 -15.23 4.38
N LEU A 205 -26.67 -14.77 4.30
CA LEU A 205 -25.48 -15.62 4.32
C LEU A 205 -25.32 -16.32 5.67
N LEU A 206 -25.58 -15.62 6.77
CA LEU A 206 -25.57 -16.19 8.12
C LEU A 206 -26.72 -17.18 8.37
N ALA A 207 -27.86 -17.01 7.71
CA ALA A 207 -29.02 -17.89 7.87
C ALA A 207 -28.91 -19.21 7.08
N GLY A 208 -27.81 -19.45 6.33
CA GLY A 208 -27.57 -20.71 5.62
C GLY A 208 -28.56 -21.03 4.49
N GLN A 209 -29.27 -20.05 3.94
CA GLN A 209 -30.21 -20.30 2.84
C GLN A 209 -29.48 -20.24 1.48
N PRO A 210 -29.57 -21.32 0.64
CA PRO A 210 -29.00 -21.32 -0.69
C PRO A 210 -29.73 -20.32 -1.61
N SER A 211 -28.96 -19.54 -2.34
CA SER A 211 -29.44 -18.65 -3.39
C SER A 211 -30.35 -19.40 -4.36
N ARG A 212 -31.60 -18.96 -4.50
CA ARG A 212 -32.48 -19.40 -5.59
C ARG A 212 -31.99 -18.72 -6.89
N ALA A 213 -31.08 -19.39 -7.60
CA ALA A 213 -30.85 -19.07 -9.00
C ALA A 213 -32.19 -19.41 -9.75
N THR A 214 -32.73 -18.41 -10.40
CA THR A 214 -33.87 -18.56 -11.31
C THR A 214 -33.51 -19.53 -12.43
N ALA A 215 -34.04 -20.74 -12.36
CA ALA A 215 -33.93 -21.71 -13.42
C ALA A 215 -34.86 -21.29 -14.57
N THR A 216 -34.28 -20.70 -15.61
CA THR A 216 -34.94 -20.56 -16.91
C THR A 216 -34.44 -21.68 -17.83
N GLY A 217 -35.32 -22.65 -18.10
CA GLY A 217 -35.36 -23.48 -19.26
C GLY A 217 -34.11 -24.27 -19.68
N ALA A 218 -34.00 -25.53 -19.29
CA ALA A 218 -33.16 -26.49 -19.98
C ALA A 218 -34.01 -27.41 -20.85
N PRO A 219 -33.61 -27.72 -22.11
CA PRO A 219 -34.28 -28.72 -22.92
C PRO A 219 -33.86 -30.13 -22.50
N THR A 220 -34.86 -30.98 -22.36
CA THR A 220 -34.74 -32.41 -22.18
C THR A 220 -34.00 -33.09 -23.34
N LEU A 221 -32.94 -33.81 -23.05
CA LEU A 221 -32.40 -34.86 -23.92
C LEU A 221 -32.41 -36.21 -23.17
N SER A 222 -33.20 -37.11 -23.70
CA SER A 222 -33.39 -38.50 -23.28
C SER A 222 -32.30 -39.44 -23.79
N GLY A 223 -31.83 -40.35 -22.91
CA GLY A 223 -31.29 -41.67 -23.19
C GLY A 223 -29.82 -41.90 -23.16
N PRO A 224 -29.30 -43.14 -23.05
CA PRO A 224 -29.78 -44.26 -22.25
C PRO A 224 -28.75 -44.81 -21.22
N ARG A 225 -29.21 -45.76 -20.41
CA ARG A 225 -28.54 -46.53 -19.36
C ARG A 225 -27.32 -47.36 -19.84
N SER A 226 -26.41 -47.55 -18.90
CA SER A 226 -25.56 -48.67 -18.52
C SER A 226 -24.15 -48.08 -18.12
N GLU A 227 -23.44 -48.48 -17.12
CA GLU A 227 -23.21 -49.77 -16.46
C GLU A 227 -22.59 -49.51 -15.06
N GLN A 228 -23.02 -50.34 -14.14
CA GLN A 228 -22.41 -50.48 -12.80
C GLN A 228 -21.00 -51.10 -12.94
N THR A 229 -20.00 -50.46 -12.33
CA THR A 229 -18.80 -51.21 -11.92
C THR A 229 -18.56 -50.93 -10.46
N ARG A 230 -18.80 -51.97 -9.66
CA ARG A 230 -18.38 -52.09 -8.26
C ARG A 230 -16.85 -52.18 -8.24
N PHE A 231 -16.26 -51.41 -7.37
CA PHE A 231 -14.95 -51.77 -6.83
C PHE A 231 -14.99 -51.80 -5.32
N SER A 232 -14.54 -52.99 -4.89
CA SER A 232 -14.51 -53.59 -3.58
C SER A 232 -13.51 -52.87 -2.66
N SER A 233 -13.85 -52.89 -1.40
CA SER A 233 -13.05 -52.62 -0.21
C SER A 233 -11.73 -53.44 -0.21
N ALA A 234 -10.65 -52.80 0.17
CA ALA A 234 -9.53 -53.45 0.83
C ALA A 234 -8.98 -52.60 1.96
N SER A 235 -9.04 -53.17 3.10
CA SER A 235 -8.53 -52.77 4.41
C SER A 235 -6.97 -52.79 4.41
N ASP A 236 -6.45 -51.94 5.26
CA ASP A 236 -5.59 -52.32 6.37
C ASP A 236 -4.10 -51.89 6.35
N GLU A 237 -3.72 -51.47 7.51
CA GLU A 237 -2.40 -51.53 8.16
C GLU A 237 -1.31 -50.51 7.80
N GLY A 238 -0.83 -49.87 8.87
CA GLY A 238 0.53 -49.40 8.96
C GLY A 238 0.81 -48.06 9.60
N ARG A 239 0.49 -47.86 10.86
CA ARG A 239 1.18 -46.88 11.70
C ARG A 239 2.47 -47.47 12.23
N PRO A 240 3.55 -46.73 12.29
CA PRO A 240 4.48 -46.82 13.42
C PRO A 240 4.54 -45.54 14.21
N SER A 241 4.33 -45.73 15.51
CA SER A 241 4.65 -44.85 16.62
C SER A 241 6.16 -44.62 16.71
N LEU A 242 6.57 -43.39 16.90
CA LEU A 242 7.92 -43.08 17.41
C LEU A 242 7.75 -42.32 18.75
N SER A 243 8.03 -43.12 19.79
CA SER A 243 8.24 -42.67 21.16
C SER A 243 9.66 -42.17 21.36
N ALA A 244 9.77 -41.13 22.15
CA ALA A 244 10.81 -40.86 23.16
C ALA A 244 12.31 -41.05 22.76
N ARG A 245 12.99 -39.92 22.75
CA ARG A 245 14.34 -39.82 23.30
C ARG A 245 14.52 -38.50 24.02
N GLU A 246 14.17 -38.58 25.26
CA GLU A 246 14.64 -37.68 26.31
C GLU A 246 16.00 -38.13 26.84
N GLN A 247 16.74 -37.16 27.34
CA GLN A 247 17.81 -37.23 28.35
C GLN A 247 19.25 -37.36 27.86
N ARG A 248 19.94 -36.40 28.38
CA ARG A 248 21.33 -36.32 28.86
C ARG A 248 22.30 -35.55 27.96
N MET A 249 22.65 -34.39 28.46
CA MET A 249 23.97 -34.21 29.07
C MET A 249 24.05 -32.88 29.82
N THR A 250 24.11 -33.01 31.13
CA THR A 250 24.56 -32.05 32.12
C THR A 250 26.09 -32.00 32.16
N THR A 251 26.59 -30.80 32.52
CA THR A 251 27.83 -30.53 33.29
C THR A 251 29.17 -30.64 32.60
N SER A 252 29.85 -29.55 32.68
CA SER A 252 31.24 -29.28 33.09
C SER A 252 31.77 -28.04 32.32
N GLY A 253 32.32 -26.98 32.83
CA GLY A 253 33.00 -26.67 34.04
C GLY A 253 33.94 -25.55 33.71
N ASP A 254 34.04 -24.58 34.57
CA ASP A 254 35.13 -23.69 34.94
C ASP A 254 36.39 -23.62 34.02
N GLN A 255 36.69 -22.45 33.54
CA GLN A 255 37.83 -21.60 33.89
C GLN A 255 37.72 -20.26 33.19
#